data_31576108801d0aee93399a6e83a89778
#
_entry.id   31576108801d0aee93399a6e83a89778
#
_cell.length_a   1.000
_cell.length_b   1.000
_cell.length_c   1.000
_cell.angle_alpha   90.00
_cell.angle_beta   90.00
_cell.angle_gamma   90.00
#
_symmetry.space_group_name_H-M   'P 1'
#
loop_
_entity.id
_entity.type
_entity.pdbx_description
1 polymer ?
#
loop_
_entity_poly.entity_id
_entity_poly.type
_entity_poly.pdbx_seq_one_letter_code
_entity_poly.pdbx_strand_id
1 'polypeptide(L)'
;MRSTIGEGAARETLLQEMITSLKLIDTGARTEEDIFTAPSQWMPHGRVYGGQVLAQSVLASARTVEQGRAIHSLHGYFLRPGDITEPITFSGDRIHDGRSFSTRRAQAYQKGLPIFSMIASFQDDDPGFDHQAPMPEGLPDPE
;
A
#
# COMPACT_ATOMS: atom_id res chain seq x y z
N MET A 1 -29.81 -26.65 -0.45
CA MET A 1 -28.46 -26.83 -0.98
C MET A 1 -28.30 -25.83 -2.14
N ARG A 2 -28.01 -24.56 -1.79
CA ARG A 2 -27.90 -23.46 -2.78
C ARG A 2 -26.47 -22.93 -2.75
N SER A 3 -25.77 -23.21 -3.84
CA SER A 3 -24.77 -22.39 -4.55
C SER A 3 -23.60 -21.77 -3.77
N THR A 4 -22.67 -22.60 -3.31
CA THR A 4 -21.30 -22.18 -2.89
C THR A 4 -20.37 -21.85 -4.09
N ILE A 5 -20.78 -22.17 -5.33
CA ILE A 5 -19.98 -21.96 -6.55
C ILE A 5 -19.95 -20.47 -6.97
N GLY A 6 -21.03 -19.73 -6.74
CA GLY A 6 -21.10 -18.31 -7.12
C GLY A 6 -20.29 -17.39 -6.20
N GLU A 7 -20.20 -17.71 -4.93
CA GLU A 7 -19.45 -16.91 -3.94
C GLU A 7 -17.93 -17.05 -4.13
N GLY A 8 -17.44 -18.23 -4.48
CA GLY A 8 -16.03 -18.46 -4.79
C GLY A 8 -15.56 -17.66 -5.99
N ALA A 9 -16.31 -17.68 -7.09
CA ALA A 9 -15.98 -16.93 -8.30
C ALA A 9 -16.02 -15.41 -8.07
N ALA A 10 -16.99 -14.92 -7.28
CA ALA A 10 -17.06 -13.50 -6.93
C ALA A 10 -15.89 -13.04 -6.07
N ARG A 11 -15.46 -13.87 -5.11
CA ARG A 11 -14.26 -13.60 -4.28
C ARG A 11 -12.99 -13.58 -5.11
N GLU A 12 -12.85 -14.49 -6.06
CA GLU A 12 -11.69 -14.54 -6.97
C GLU A 12 -11.63 -13.30 -7.86
N THR A 13 -12.77 -12.85 -8.39
CA THR A 13 -12.86 -11.62 -9.18
C THR A 13 -12.47 -10.39 -8.35
N LEU A 14 -12.96 -10.26 -7.14
CA LEU A 14 -12.61 -9.16 -6.22
C LEU A 14 -11.11 -9.17 -5.86
N LEU A 15 -10.52 -10.33 -5.66
CA LEU A 15 -9.08 -10.46 -5.41
C LEU A 15 -8.26 -10.00 -6.62
N GLN A 16 -8.65 -10.38 -7.84
CA GLN A 16 -7.97 -9.95 -9.07
C GLN A 16 -8.11 -8.44 -9.31
N GLU A 17 -9.27 -7.86 -9.02
CA GLU A 17 -9.47 -6.42 -9.06
C GLU A 17 -8.57 -5.69 -8.06
N MET A 18 -8.48 -6.20 -6.83
CA MET A 18 -7.59 -5.65 -5.81
C MET A 18 -6.12 -5.74 -6.25
N ILE A 19 -5.64 -6.90 -6.71
CA ILE A 19 -4.28 -7.08 -7.22
C ILE A 19 -4.02 -6.12 -8.39
N THR A 20 -4.98 -5.94 -9.27
CA THR A 20 -4.86 -5.04 -10.42
C THR A 20 -4.77 -3.58 -9.97
N SER A 21 -5.51 -3.18 -8.95
CA SER A 21 -5.43 -1.82 -8.40
C SER A 21 -4.08 -1.48 -7.78
N LEU A 22 -3.30 -2.51 -7.39
CA LEU A 22 -1.94 -2.32 -6.85
C LEU A 22 -0.87 -2.16 -7.95
N LYS A 23 -1.23 -2.31 -9.23
CA LYS A 23 -0.31 -2.09 -10.35
C LYS A 23 -0.09 -0.59 -10.55
N LEU A 24 1.06 -0.09 -10.12
CA LEU A 24 1.46 1.29 -10.32
C LEU A 24 2.03 1.48 -11.73
N ILE A 25 1.70 2.61 -12.33
CA ILE A 25 2.26 3.07 -13.60
C ILE A 25 3.35 4.10 -13.27
N ASP A 26 4.56 3.83 -13.75
CA ASP A 26 5.65 4.82 -13.70
C ASP A 26 5.38 5.88 -14.77
N THR A 27 5.27 7.13 -14.36
CA THR A 27 4.96 8.25 -15.26
C THR A 27 6.23 8.95 -15.78
N GLY A 28 7.41 8.47 -15.41
CA GLY A 28 8.69 9.06 -15.83
C GLY A 28 8.83 10.48 -15.26
N ALA A 29 8.99 10.61 -13.95
CA ALA A 29 9.13 11.91 -13.30
C ALA A 29 10.27 12.72 -13.87
N ARG A 30 10.05 14.03 -14.05
CA ARG A 30 11.06 15.02 -14.47
C ARG A 30 11.65 15.81 -13.30
N THR A 31 11.32 15.40 -12.07
CA THR A 31 11.77 16.00 -10.80
C THR A 31 12.64 15.00 -10.06
N GLU A 32 13.18 15.37 -8.91
CA GLU A 32 13.88 14.46 -7.99
C GLU A 32 12.93 13.49 -7.26
N GLU A 33 11.62 13.61 -7.51
CA GLU A 33 10.58 12.75 -6.96
C GLU A 33 10.23 11.63 -7.97
N ASP A 34 10.04 10.42 -7.44
CA ASP A 34 9.49 9.31 -8.22
C ASP A 34 7.97 9.44 -8.28
N ILE A 35 7.39 9.50 -9.47
CA ILE A 35 5.94 9.70 -9.66
C ILE A 35 5.31 8.44 -10.27
N PHE A 36 4.28 7.96 -9.60
CA PHE A 36 3.48 6.81 -10.03
C PHE A 36 2.01 7.17 -10.09
N THR A 37 1.23 6.44 -10.86
CA THR A 37 -0.23 6.52 -10.87
C THR A 37 -0.85 5.15 -10.72
N ALA A 38 -2.03 5.09 -10.12
CA ALA A 38 -2.81 3.87 -10.06
C ALA A 38 -4.32 4.16 -10.11
N PRO A 39 -5.13 3.23 -10.66
CA PRO A 39 -6.57 3.33 -10.59
C PRO A 39 -7.07 3.07 -9.17
N SER A 40 -8.28 3.53 -8.90
CA SER A 40 -9.03 3.19 -7.69
C SER A 40 -9.91 1.97 -7.92
N GLN A 41 -10.05 1.12 -6.91
CA GLN A 41 -11.02 0.04 -6.92
C GLN A 41 -12.43 0.61 -6.71
N TRP A 42 -13.43 0.01 -7.37
CA TRP A 42 -14.82 0.40 -7.18
C TRP A 42 -15.28 0.11 -5.74
N MET A 43 -15.98 1.09 -5.16
CA MET A 43 -16.57 0.98 -3.83
C MET A 43 -17.99 1.56 -3.84
N PRO A 44 -18.98 0.89 -3.18
CA PRO A 44 -20.40 1.28 -3.29
C PRO A 44 -20.72 2.68 -2.74
N HIS A 45 -19.87 3.23 -1.87
CA HIS A 45 -20.04 4.56 -1.29
C HIS A 45 -19.26 5.67 -2.02
N GLY A 46 -18.64 5.37 -3.18
CA GLY A 46 -17.93 6.35 -4.01
C GLY A 46 -16.59 6.85 -3.47
N ARG A 47 -16.15 6.34 -2.32
CA ARG A 47 -14.87 6.73 -1.68
C ARG A 47 -13.83 5.64 -1.81
N VAL A 48 -12.59 6.03 -2.06
CA VAL A 48 -11.46 5.08 -2.10
C VAL A 48 -11.29 4.42 -0.72
N TYR A 49 -11.05 3.12 -0.72
CA TYR A 49 -10.71 2.39 0.50
C TYR A 49 -9.33 2.81 1.01
N GLY A 50 -9.24 3.22 2.28
CA GLY A 50 -7.98 3.72 2.85
C GLY A 50 -6.85 2.69 2.82
N GLY A 51 -7.14 1.42 3.03
CA GLY A 51 -6.14 0.35 2.93
C GLY A 51 -5.54 0.21 1.53
N GLN A 52 -6.31 0.49 0.46
CA GLN A 52 -5.80 0.53 -0.91
C GLN A 52 -4.79 1.67 -1.08
N VAL A 53 -5.13 2.88 -0.64
CA VAL A 53 -4.23 4.05 -0.75
C VAL A 53 -2.93 3.80 0.01
N LEU A 54 -3.01 3.23 1.22
CA LEU A 54 -1.85 2.88 2.03
C LEU A 54 -0.97 1.84 1.32
N ALA A 55 -1.56 0.74 0.83
CA ALA A 55 -0.83 -0.31 0.13
C ALA A 55 -0.15 0.20 -1.14
N GLN A 56 -0.83 1.01 -1.95
CA GLN A 56 -0.26 1.63 -3.13
C GLN A 56 0.89 2.59 -2.80
N SER A 57 0.78 3.36 -1.70
CA SER A 57 1.85 4.25 -1.22
C SER A 57 3.08 3.47 -0.76
N VAL A 58 2.88 2.34 -0.07
CA VAL A 58 3.96 1.42 0.31
C VAL A 58 4.65 0.84 -0.92
N LEU A 59 3.90 0.39 -1.91
CA LEU A 59 4.45 -0.15 -3.15
C LEU A 59 5.21 0.91 -3.96
N ALA A 60 4.69 2.14 -4.03
CA ALA A 60 5.38 3.26 -4.66
C ALA A 60 6.74 3.51 -3.99
N SER A 61 6.78 3.54 -2.66
CA SER A 61 8.01 3.69 -1.88
C SER A 61 8.97 2.51 -2.10
N ALA A 62 8.48 1.27 -2.02
CA ALA A 62 9.30 0.07 -2.16
C ALA A 62 9.98 -0.04 -3.52
N ARG A 63 9.37 0.47 -4.60
CA ARG A 63 9.98 0.49 -5.95
C ARG A 63 11.20 1.38 -6.06
N THR A 64 11.42 2.28 -5.12
CA THR A 64 12.55 3.21 -5.10
C THR A 64 13.67 2.77 -4.16
N VAL A 65 13.47 1.66 -3.44
CA VAL A 65 14.41 1.10 -2.47
C VAL A 65 15.26 0.01 -3.12
N GLU A 66 16.50 -0.16 -2.65
CA GLU A 66 17.38 -1.23 -3.09
C GLU A 66 16.75 -2.60 -2.86
N GLN A 67 16.98 -3.51 -3.78
CA GLN A 67 16.44 -4.86 -3.75
C GLN A 67 16.94 -5.63 -2.51
N GLY A 68 16.04 -6.27 -1.79
CA GLY A 68 16.34 -7.02 -0.56
C GLY A 68 15.91 -6.31 0.72
N ARG A 69 15.71 -4.99 0.70
CA ARG A 69 15.21 -4.26 1.86
C ARG A 69 13.71 -4.41 2.04
N ALA A 70 13.30 -4.88 3.20
CA ALA A 70 11.89 -5.00 3.58
C ALA A 70 11.42 -3.79 4.39
N ILE A 71 10.14 -3.41 4.21
CA ILE A 71 9.53 -2.40 5.09
C ILE A 71 9.40 -2.97 6.50
N HIS A 72 9.83 -2.22 7.51
CA HIS A 72 9.70 -2.62 8.92
C HIS A 72 8.86 -1.64 9.74
N SER A 73 8.67 -0.40 9.26
CA SER A 73 7.83 0.57 9.94
C SER A 73 7.28 1.60 8.97
N LEU A 74 6.09 2.11 9.26
CA LEU A 74 5.52 3.26 8.59
C LEU A 74 4.64 4.05 9.55
N HIS A 75 4.50 5.35 9.27
CA HIS A 75 3.55 6.24 9.90
C HIS A 75 2.90 7.10 8.82
N GLY A 76 1.57 7.22 8.86
CA GLY A 76 0.87 8.00 7.84
C GLY A 76 -0.45 8.57 8.34
N TYR A 77 -0.91 9.61 7.64
CA TYR A 77 -2.17 10.31 7.92
C TYR A 77 -3.06 10.32 6.68
N PHE A 78 -4.31 9.91 6.86
CA PHE A 78 -5.38 10.18 5.91
C PHE A 78 -5.82 11.62 6.08
N LEU A 79 -5.71 12.39 5.01
CA LEU A 79 -5.94 13.83 5.03
C LEU A 79 -7.30 14.21 4.45
N ARG A 80 -7.75 13.49 3.42
CA ARG A 80 -9.00 13.72 2.71
C ARG A 80 -9.58 12.42 2.17
N PRO A 81 -10.90 12.31 2.02
CA PRO A 81 -11.51 11.19 1.31
C PRO A 81 -11.11 11.21 -0.16
N GLY A 82 -10.71 10.06 -0.70
CA GLY A 82 -10.46 9.88 -2.12
C GLY A 82 -11.74 9.53 -2.88
N ASP A 83 -11.80 9.93 -4.16
CA ASP A 83 -12.88 9.65 -5.11
C ASP A 83 -12.49 8.46 -5.99
N ILE A 84 -13.36 7.44 -6.08
CA ILE A 84 -13.09 6.22 -6.89
C ILE A 84 -13.08 6.49 -8.39
N THR A 85 -13.64 7.60 -8.85
CA THR A 85 -13.70 7.96 -10.27
C THR A 85 -12.42 8.62 -10.78
N GLU A 86 -11.54 9.02 -9.86
CA GLU A 86 -10.30 9.71 -10.16
C GLU A 86 -9.07 8.80 -9.94
N PRO A 87 -8.07 8.86 -10.81
CA PRO A 87 -6.81 8.19 -10.57
C PRO A 87 -6.08 8.79 -9.37
N ILE A 88 -5.27 7.98 -8.69
CA ILE A 88 -4.43 8.43 -7.60
C ILE A 88 -3.00 8.59 -8.14
N THR A 89 -2.41 9.75 -7.92
CA THR A 89 -1.00 10.02 -8.19
C THR A 89 -0.21 9.91 -6.89
N PHE A 90 0.90 9.19 -6.92
CA PHE A 90 1.81 9.03 -5.79
C PHE A 90 3.12 9.74 -6.11
N SER A 91 3.57 10.60 -5.22
CA SER A 91 4.92 11.16 -5.24
C SER A 91 5.75 10.52 -4.15
N GLY A 92 6.95 10.10 -4.47
CA GLY A 92 7.88 9.45 -3.56
C GLY A 92 9.20 10.22 -3.45
N ASP A 93 9.54 10.65 -2.22
CA ASP A 93 10.83 11.28 -1.93
C ASP A 93 11.79 10.26 -1.34
N ARG A 94 13.00 10.21 -1.85
CA ARG A 94 14.12 9.44 -1.29
C ARG A 94 14.79 10.24 -0.18
N ILE A 95 14.22 10.16 1.05
CA ILE A 95 14.69 10.95 2.20
C ILE A 95 16.11 10.54 2.60
N HIS A 96 16.38 9.23 2.63
CA HIS A 96 17.66 8.70 3.07
C HIS A 96 17.91 7.31 2.47
N ASP A 97 19.16 7.08 2.06
CA ASP A 97 19.71 5.77 1.72
C ASP A 97 21.02 5.58 2.50
N GLY A 98 20.92 4.84 3.60
CA GLY A 98 22.05 4.46 4.43
C GLY A 98 22.54 3.04 4.12
N ARG A 99 23.54 2.59 4.88
CA ARG A 99 24.13 1.26 4.71
C ARG A 99 23.12 0.12 4.90
N SER A 100 22.26 0.20 5.92
CA SER A 100 21.31 -0.86 6.30
C SER A 100 19.84 -0.40 6.26
N PHE A 101 19.59 0.89 6.10
CA PHE A 101 18.26 1.49 6.13
C PHE A 101 18.03 2.42 4.97
N SER A 102 16.80 2.42 4.45
CA SER A 102 16.29 3.44 3.54
C SER A 102 15.03 4.07 4.10
N THR A 103 14.91 5.40 3.98
CA THR A 103 13.72 6.13 4.38
C THR A 103 13.06 6.76 3.16
N ARG A 104 11.74 6.61 3.04
CA ARG A 104 10.92 7.17 1.98
C ARG A 104 9.76 7.95 2.56
N ARG A 105 9.45 9.10 1.95
CA ARG A 105 8.18 9.79 2.16
C ARG A 105 7.33 9.58 0.92
N ALA A 106 6.07 9.20 1.08
CA ALA A 106 5.12 9.13 -0.02
C ALA A 106 3.90 9.98 0.28
N GLN A 107 3.39 10.64 -0.77
CA GLN A 107 2.14 11.37 -0.73
C GLN A 107 1.25 10.91 -1.88
N ALA A 108 -0.03 10.65 -1.56
CA ALA A 108 -1.05 10.31 -2.54
C ALA A 108 -1.93 11.53 -2.82
N TYR A 109 -2.16 11.81 -4.10
CA TYR A 109 -2.89 12.99 -4.56
C TYR A 109 -4.06 12.61 -5.46
N GLN A 110 -5.12 13.39 -5.38
CA GLN A 110 -6.17 13.46 -6.40
C GLN A 110 -6.47 14.94 -6.69
N LYS A 111 -6.59 15.30 -7.96
CA LYS A 111 -6.86 16.69 -8.40
C LYS A 111 -5.88 17.71 -7.79
N GLY A 112 -4.61 17.33 -7.62
CA GLY A 112 -3.58 18.18 -7.05
C GLY A 112 -3.64 18.37 -5.53
N LEU A 113 -4.58 17.71 -4.83
CA LEU A 113 -4.72 17.78 -3.38
C LEU A 113 -4.24 16.48 -2.73
N PRO A 114 -3.41 16.54 -1.66
CA PRO A 114 -2.98 15.34 -0.95
C PRO A 114 -4.18 14.73 -0.21
N ILE A 115 -4.41 13.44 -0.42
CA ILE A 115 -5.41 12.63 0.27
C ILE A 115 -4.80 11.76 1.38
N PHE A 116 -3.50 11.43 1.23
CA PHE A 116 -2.73 10.65 2.20
C PHE A 116 -1.27 11.08 2.18
N SER A 117 -0.58 11.00 3.32
CA SER A 117 0.86 11.22 3.44
C SER A 117 1.46 10.26 4.44
N MET A 118 2.61 9.65 4.11
CA MET A 118 3.31 8.74 5.00
C MET A 118 4.82 8.92 4.92
N ILE A 119 5.50 8.46 5.97
CA ILE A 119 6.94 8.18 5.99
C ILE A 119 7.12 6.70 6.34
N ALA A 120 8.04 6.02 5.66
CA ALA A 120 8.31 4.60 5.84
C ALA A 120 9.82 4.36 5.93
N SER A 121 10.21 3.36 6.72
CA SER A 121 11.57 2.87 6.81
C SER A 121 11.66 1.43 6.32
N PHE A 122 12.71 1.15 5.56
CA PHE A 122 13.07 -0.14 4.99
C PHE A 122 14.43 -0.56 5.53
N GLN A 123 14.61 -1.84 5.75
CA GLN A 123 15.81 -2.40 6.39
C GLN A 123 16.27 -3.66 5.66
N ASP A 124 17.60 -3.86 5.62
CA ASP A 124 18.18 -5.15 5.28
C ASP A 124 17.80 -6.19 6.33
N ASP A 125 17.75 -7.45 5.93
CA ASP A 125 17.56 -8.55 6.88
C ASP A 125 18.72 -8.56 7.88
N ASP A 126 18.41 -8.50 9.16
CA ASP A 126 19.39 -8.42 10.25
C ASP A 126 19.06 -9.51 11.30
N PRO A 127 19.84 -10.60 11.35
CA PRO A 127 19.60 -11.69 12.30
C PRO A 127 19.79 -11.19 13.73
N GLY A 128 18.84 -11.51 14.60
CA GLY A 128 18.82 -11.09 15.99
C GLY A 128 18.15 -12.12 16.90
N PHE A 129 17.88 -11.70 18.13
CA PHE A 129 17.08 -12.51 19.05
C PHE A 129 15.63 -12.53 18.57
N ASP A 130 15.06 -13.74 18.50
CA ASP A 130 13.66 -13.96 18.18
C ASP A 130 12.87 -14.24 19.45
N HIS A 131 11.76 -13.54 19.64
CA HIS A 131 10.83 -13.74 20.74
C HIS A 131 9.41 -13.46 20.30
N GLN A 132 8.52 -14.42 20.54
CA GLN A 132 7.09 -14.28 20.33
C GLN A 132 6.34 -14.79 21.56
N ALA A 133 5.36 -14.03 22.04
CA ALA A 133 4.43 -14.53 23.03
C ALA A 133 3.64 -15.71 22.43
N PRO A 134 3.45 -16.82 23.18
CA PRO A 134 2.67 -17.95 22.71
C PRO A 134 1.21 -17.51 22.47
N MET A 135 0.58 -18.07 21.45
CA MET A 135 -0.83 -17.85 21.20
C MET A 135 -1.66 -18.42 22.37
N PRO A 136 -2.65 -17.67 22.89
CA PRO A 136 -3.54 -18.22 23.92
C PRO A 136 -4.24 -19.49 23.45
N GLU A 137 -4.26 -20.51 24.31
CA GLU A 137 -4.97 -21.76 24.03
C GLU A 137 -6.49 -21.58 24.19
N GLY A 138 -7.28 -22.37 23.47
CA GLY A 138 -8.73 -22.42 23.62
C GLY A 138 -9.50 -21.24 23.02
N LEU A 139 -8.91 -20.50 22.09
CA LEU A 139 -9.65 -19.51 21.33
C LEU A 139 -10.67 -20.21 20.41
N PRO A 140 -11.94 -19.74 20.35
CA PRO A 140 -12.92 -20.25 19.40
C PRO A 140 -12.49 -19.92 17.97
N ASP A 141 -12.87 -20.78 17.02
CA ASP A 141 -12.70 -20.47 15.61
C ASP A 141 -13.51 -19.20 15.25
N PRO A 142 -12.96 -18.33 14.40
CA PRO A 142 -13.71 -17.18 13.91
C PRO A 142 -14.93 -17.64 13.08
N GLU A 143 -16.13 -17.12 13.36
CA GLU A 143 -17.36 -17.39 12.60
C GLU A 143 -17.35 -16.73 11.21
#